data_8fdd40be4288dac7e1d4d673879aad4a
#
_entry.id   8fdd40be4288dac7e1d4d673879aad4a
#
_cell.length_a   1.000
_cell.length_b   1.000
_cell.length_c   1.000
_cell.angle_alpha   90.00
_cell.angle_beta   90.00
_cell.angle_gamma   90.00
#
_symmetry.space_group_name_H-M   'P 1'
#
loop_
_entity.id
_entity.type
_entity.pdbx_description
1 polymer ?
#
loop_
_entity_poly.entity_id
_entity_poly.type
_entity_poly.pdbx_seq_one_letter_code
_entity_poly.pdbx_strand_id
1 'polypeptide(L)'
;MGEGHSHGGAIPSAAGRHRKPLYAALALTLTYMTAEIVGGIWTGSLALIADAAHMATDAGGLGLALFAIHFAQKAPTPQKTYGYLRTEILAALINAVVLLLLTIYILYEAYKRFLSPPEILGTPMLAVAAVGLIVNLVSMKLLSAGTSESLNVQGAYFEVLSDMLGSLGVIAAALIIMFTGWTLADPIIGAGIGLFIVPRTWKLLNQAVHILMEGVPAEIDLPLLEKALREIPGVTAVHDLHVWTITSGTDSLTGHLVVSDMKDAAAVLKRAKAVLEDKFKIDHVTLQVEDEEIRAAEPVLRV
;
A
#
# COMPACT_ATOMS: atom_id res chain seq x y z
N MET A 1 49.95 -8.07 -12.78
CA MET A 1 49.54 -7.89 -11.36
C MET A 1 48.34 -6.95 -11.40
N GLY A 2 47.18 -7.49 -11.35
CA GLY A 2 45.93 -6.72 -11.36
C GLY A 2 45.37 -6.70 -9.94
N GLU A 3 45.30 -5.53 -9.33
CA GLU A 3 44.71 -5.34 -8.03
C GLU A 3 43.18 -5.49 -8.16
N GLY A 4 42.64 -6.52 -7.50
CA GLY A 4 41.22 -6.75 -7.38
C GLY A 4 40.57 -5.73 -6.44
N HIS A 5 39.81 -4.81 -6.97
CA HIS A 5 38.93 -3.96 -6.19
C HIS A 5 37.81 -4.82 -5.61
N SER A 6 37.95 -5.15 -4.35
CA SER A 6 36.88 -5.72 -3.52
C SER A 6 35.81 -4.66 -3.30
N HIS A 7 34.77 -4.63 -4.14
CA HIS A 7 33.54 -3.91 -3.89
C HIS A 7 32.59 -4.84 -3.13
N GLY A 8 32.39 -4.60 -1.84
CA GLY A 8 31.44 -5.43 -1.14
C GLY A 8 31.24 -5.19 0.35
N GLY A 9 31.37 -3.98 0.80
CA GLY A 9 30.73 -3.57 2.05
C GLY A 9 29.35 -3.01 1.70
N ALA A 10 28.29 -3.85 1.66
CA ALA A 10 26.94 -3.33 1.61
C ALA A 10 26.76 -2.39 2.79
N ILE A 11 26.57 -1.09 2.51
CA ILE A 11 26.23 -0.10 3.55
C ILE A 11 24.95 -0.60 4.20
N PRO A 12 24.93 -0.91 5.54
CA PRO A 12 23.72 -1.41 6.17
C PRO A 12 22.63 -0.33 6.02
N SER A 13 21.56 -0.65 5.32
CA SER A 13 20.42 0.26 5.23
C SER A 13 19.94 0.61 6.64
N ALA A 14 19.42 1.83 6.86
CA ALA A 14 18.90 2.26 8.16
C ALA A 14 17.88 1.23 8.71
N ALA A 15 17.05 0.64 7.86
CA ALA A 15 16.15 -0.46 8.20
C ALA A 15 16.90 -1.72 8.70
N GLY A 16 18.10 -1.97 8.21
CA GLY A 16 18.94 -3.11 8.64
C GLY A 16 19.40 -3.02 10.09
N ARG A 17 19.65 -1.80 10.59
CA ARG A 17 20.06 -1.55 11.99
C ARG A 17 18.91 -1.77 12.98
N HIS A 18 17.66 -1.54 12.56
CA HIS A 18 16.46 -1.63 13.41
C HIS A 18 15.66 -2.93 13.21
N ARG A 19 16.25 -3.97 12.59
CA ARG A 19 15.55 -5.26 12.34
C ARG A 19 15.05 -5.92 13.63
N LYS A 20 15.87 -5.97 14.69
CA LYS A 20 15.47 -6.62 15.94
C LYS A 20 14.26 -5.97 16.61
N PRO A 21 14.21 -4.62 16.79
CA PRO A 21 13.00 -3.92 17.25
C PRO A 21 11.77 -4.17 16.39
N LEU A 22 11.91 -4.16 15.05
CA LEU A 22 10.80 -4.45 14.13
C LEU A 22 10.24 -5.87 14.29
N TYR A 23 11.10 -6.89 14.34
CA TYR A 23 10.66 -8.28 14.57
C TYR A 23 10.04 -8.47 15.94
N ALA A 24 10.57 -7.82 16.97
CA ALA A 24 10.00 -7.89 18.32
C ALA A 24 8.62 -7.25 18.38
N ALA A 25 8.45 -6.04 17.79
CA ALA A 25 7.15 -5.38 17.70
C ALA A 25 6.15 -6.25 16.91
N LEU A 26 6.53 -6.77 15.75
CA LEU A 26 5.67 -7.64 14.94
C LEU A 26 5.24 -8.90 15.71
N ALA A 27 6.17 -9.56 16.41
CA ALA A 27 5.85 -10.75 17.22
C ALA A 27 4.86 -10.43 18.35
N LEU A 28 5.05 -9.29 19.02
CA LEU A 28 4.13 -8.81 20.06
C LEU A 28 2.75 -8.51 19.48
N THR A 29 2.68 -7.80 18.34
CA THR A 29 1.44 -7.47 17.65
C THR A 29 0.68 -8.74 17.22
N LEU A 30 1.33 -9.72 16.59
CA LEU A 30 0.70 -10.97 16.18
C LEU A 30 0.23 -11.81 17.37
N THR A 31 0.99 -11.84 18.47
CA THR A 31 0.61 -12.55 19.69
C THR A 31 -0.61 -11.88 20.32
N TYR A 32 -0.62 -10.56 20.39
CA TYR A 32 -1.73 -9.80 20.94
C TYR A 32 -2.98 -9.91 20.05
N MET A 33 -2.87 -9.80 18.74
CA MET A 33 -3.96 -10.03 17.79
C MET A 33 -4.65 -11.38 18.05
N THR A 34 -3.86 -12.45 18.28
CA THR A 34 -4.41 -13.77 18.59
C THR A 34 -5.17 -13.74 19.91
N ALA A 35 -4.65 -13.06 20.93
CA ALA A 35 -5.32 -12.88 22.22
C ALA A 35 -6.62 -12.09 22.10
N GLU A 36 -6.68 -11.08 21.22
CA GLU A 36 -7.89 -10.30 20.95
C GLU A 36 -8.97 -11.11 20.23
N ILE A 37 -8.59 -11.92 19.24
CA ILE A 37 -9.55 -12.84 18.57
C ILE A 37 -10.18 -13.77 19.60
N VAL A 38 -9.36 -14.44 20.40
CA VAL A 38 -9.84 -15.36 21.43
C VAL A 38 -10.64 -14.63 22.50
N GLY A 39 -10.14 -13.49 22.97
CA GLY A 39 -10.79 -12.63 23.96
C GLY A 39 -12.11 -12.06 23.45
N GLY A 40 -12.18 -11.59 22.22
CA GLY A 40 -13.37 -11.05 21.59
C GLY A 40 -14.47 -12.10 21.44
N ILE A 41 -14.12 -13.31 21.00
CA ILE A 41 -15.07 -14.43 20.90
C ILE A 41 -15.55 -14.85 22.31
N TRP A 42 -14.64 -14.96 23.27
CA TRP A 42 -14.97 -15.40 24.63
C TRP A 42 -15.81 -14.37 25.38
N THR A 43 -15.50 -13.09 25.25
CA THR A 43 -16.21 -11.99 25.96
C THR A 43 -17.47 -11.54 25.26
N GLY A 44 -17.67 -11.93 23.99
CA GLY A 44 -18.74 -11.42 23.13
C GLY A 44 -18.50 -9.98 22.63
N SER A 45 -17.31 -9.41 22.79
CA SER A 45 -17.00 -8.03 22.41
C SER A 45 -16.78 -7.88 20.90
N LEU A 46 -17.61 -7.03 20.27
CA LEU A 46 -17.44 -6.65 18.86
C LEU A 46 -16.27 -5.68 18.68
N ALA A 47 -16.00 -4.82 19.66
CA ALA A 47 -14.91 -3.88 19.63
C ALA A 47 -13.54 -4.60 19.60
N LEU A 48 -13.34 -5.65 20.43
CA LEU A 48 -12.15 -6.52 20.37
C LEU A 48 -12.02 -7.23 19.01
N ILE A 49 -13.12 -7.76 18.46
CA ILE A 49 -13.11 -8.42 17.16
C ILE A 49 -12.78 -7.42 16.03
N ALA A 50 -13.29 -6.20 16.11
CA ALA A 50 -13.01 -5.15 15.13
C ALA A 50 -11.54 -4.73 15.14
N ASP A 51 -10.96 -4.57 16.33
CA ASP A 51 -9.52 -4.24 16.50
C ASP A 51 -8.65 -5.39 15.98
N ALA A 52 -8.92 -6.63 16.39
CA ALA A 52 -8.23 -7.81 15.88
C ALA A 52 -8.34 -7.99 14.36
N ALA A 53 -9.50 -7.68 13.75
CA ALA A 53 -9.70 -7.74 12.31
C ALA A 53 -8.85 -6.71 11.56
N HIS A 54 -8.69 -5.51 12.12
CA HIS A 54 -7.77 -4.49 11.59
C HIS A 54 -6.33 -5.01 11.61
N MET A 55 -5.83 -5.43 12.76
CA MET A 55 -4.48 -5.98 12.92
C MET A 55 -4.23 -7.20 12.02
N ALA A 56 -5.22 -8.11 11.89
CA ALA A 56 -5.12 -9.28 11.02
C ALA A 56 -4.98 -8.89 9.54
N THR A 57 -5.64 -7.82 9.13
CA THR A 57 -5.58 -7.35 7.74
C THR A 57 -4.26 -6.67 7.44
N ASP A 58 -3.70 -5.93 8.38
CA ASP A 58 -2.39 -5.30 8.23
C ASP A 58 -1.26 -6.37 8.19
N ALA A 59 -1.33 -7.36 9.08
CA ALA A 59 -0.42 -8.51 9.05
C ALA A 59 -0.59 -9.35 7.77
N GLY A 60 -1.84 -9.57 7.34
CA GLY A 60 -2.18 -10.27 6.10
C GLY A 60 -1.71 -9.52 4.87
N GLY A 61 -1.86 -8.20 4.84
CA GLY A 61 -1.36 -7.32 3.80
C GLY A 61 0.16 -7.40 3.64
N LEU A 62 0.89 -7.39 4.75
CA LEU A 62 2.35 -7.58 4.75
C LEU A 62 2.72 -8.98 4.23
N GLY A 63 1.99 -10.02 4.64
CA GLY A 63 2.18 -11.39 4.16
C GLY A 63 1.95 -11.51 2.65
N LEU A 64 0.88 -10.90 2.14
CA LEU A 64 0.56 -10.85 0.71
C LEU A 64 1.62 -10.06 -0.08
N ALA A 65 2.12 -8.95 0.47
CA ALA A 65 3.19 -8.17 -0.16
C ALA A 65 4.49 -8.99 -0.26
N LEU A 66 4.88 -9.69 0.79
CA LEU A 66 6.06 -10.59 0.77
C LEU A 66 5.89 -11.74 -0.23
N PHE A 67 4.70 -12.32 -0.30
CA PHE A 67 4.35 -13.33 -1.30
C PHE A 67 4.46 -12.77 -2.72
N ALA A 68 3.91 -11.59 -2.96
CA ALA A 68 3.95 -10.91 -4.25
C ALA A 68 5.39 -10.58 -4.68
N ILE A 69 6.23 -10.08 -3.77
CA ILE A 69 7.65 -9.84 -4.02
C ILE A 69 8.36 -11.14 -4.43
N HIS A 70 8.09 -12.26 -3.74
CA HIS A 70 8.65 -13.56 -4.11
C HIS A 70 8.23 -13.98 -5.54
N PHE A 71 6.97 -13.75 -5.90
CA PHE A 71 6.48 -14.05 -7.25
C PHE A 71 7.02 -13.08 -8.31
N ALA A 72 7.16 -11.80 -7.99
CA ALA A 72 7.71 -10.78 -8.89
C ALA A 72 9.17 -11.07 -9.28
N GLN A 73 9.92 -11.79 -8.45
CA GLN A 73 11.30 -12.20 -8.74
C GLN A 73 11.39 -13.37 -9.75
N LYS A 74 10.28 -14.02 -10.10
CA LYS A 74 10.28 -15.08 -11.12
C LYS A 74 10.53 -14.49 -12.49
N ALA A 75 11.38 -15.19 -13.27
CA ALA A 75 11.67 -14.79 -14.64
C ALA A 75 10.41 -14.66 -15.50
N PRO A 76 10.35 -13.68 -16.41
CA PRO A 76 9.30 -13.58 -17.41
C PRO A 76 9.15 -14.89 -18.20
N THR A 77 7.92 -15.18 -18.63
CA THR A 77 7.61 -16.33 -19.49
C THR A 77 7.09 -15.84 -20.83
N PRO A 78 7.07 -16.68 -21.90
CA PRO A 78 6.49 -16.28 -23.18
C PRO A 78 5.02 -15.81 -23.09
N GLN A 79 4.27 -16.30 -22.10
CA GLN A 79 2.87 -15.92 -21.86
C GLN A 79 2.72 -14.69 -20.94
N LYS A 80 3.76 -14.35 -20.20
CA LYS A 80 3.80 -13.22 -19.28
C LYS A 80 5.12 -12.45 -19.45
N THR A 81 5.15 -11.61 -20.46
CA THR A 81 6.38 -10.91 -20.88
C THR A 81 6.89 -9.90 -19.87
N TYR A 82 5.99 -9.28 -19.08
CA TYR A 82 6.33 -8.48 -17.91
C TYR A 82 6.52 -9.32 -16.63
N GLY A 83 6.50 -10.66 -16.74
CA GLY A 83 6.61 -11.55 -15.59
C GLY A 83 5.39 -11.46 -14.67
N TYR A 84 5.65 -11.42 -13.37
CA TYR A 84 4.63 -11.41 -12.32
C TYR A 84 4.60 -10.10 -11.52
N LEU A 85 5.11 -9.00 -12.07
CA LEU A 85 5.23 -7.73 -11.38
C LEU A 85 3.88 -7.22 -10.84
N ARG A 86 2.80 -7.35 -11.61
CA ARG A 86 1.44 -6.93 -11.18
C ARG A 86 0.84 -7.77 -10.03
N THR A 87 1.49 -8.87 -9.61
CA THR A 87 1.02 -9.63 -8.43
C THR A 87 1.05 -8.81 -7.15
N GLU A 88 1.93 -7.82 -7.05
CA GLU A 88 1.96 -6.88 -5.93
C GLU A 88 0.69 -6.03 -5.87
N ILE A 89 0.26 -5.49 -7.00
CA ILE A 89 -0.95 -4.67 -7.09
C ILE A 89 -2.21 -5.50 -6.82
N LEU A 90 -2.25 -6.73 -7.36
CA LEU A 90 -3.35 -7.67 -7.10
C LEU A 90 -3.43 -8.07 -5.63
N ALA A 91 -2.28 -8.27 -4.96
CA ALA A 91 -2.23 -8.55 -3.53
C ALA A 91 -2.78 -7.38 -2.70
N ALA A 92 -2.38 -6.14 -3.03
CA ALA A 92 -2.89 -4.93 -2.40
C ALA A 92 -4.41 -4.76 -2.61
N LEU A 93 -4.90 -5.04 -3.83
CA LEU A 93 -6.32 -5.01 -4.15
C LEU A 93 -7.11 -6.03 -3.32
N ILE A 94 -6.65 -7.28 -3.26
CA ILE A 94 -7.30 -8.35 -2.48
C ILE A 94 -7.36 -7.96 -1.01
N ASN A 95 -6.25 -7.46 -0.45
CA ASN A 95 -6.20 -7.02 0.93
C ASN A 95 -7.23 -5.90 1.22
N ALA A 96 -7.30 -4.88 0.36
CA ALA A 96 -8.26 -3.79 0.50
C ALA A 96 -9.72 -4.29 0.42
N VAL A 97 -10.02 -5.20 -0.52
CA VAL A 97 -11.36 -5.80 -0.65
C VAL A 97 -11.72 -6.60 0.60
N VAL A 98 -10.83 -7.45 1.10
CA VAL A 98 -11.06 -8.23 2.33
C VAL A 98 -11.35 -7.32 3.51
N LEU A 99 -10.57 -6.24 3.68
CA LEU A 99 -10.77 -5.28 4.77
C LEU A 99 -12.12 -4.55 4.67
N LEU A 100 -12.54 -4.15 3.48
CA LEU A 100 -13.87 -3.56 3.28
C LEU A 100 -14.99 -4.54 3.61
N LEU A 101 -14.87 -5.81 3.19
CA LEU A 101 -15.85 -6.84 3.51
C LEU A 101 -15.94 -7.11 5.01
N LEU A 102 -14.80 -7.17 5.70
CA LEU A 102 -14.74 -7.28 7.17
C LEU A 102 -15.41 -6.08 7.85
N THR A 103 -15.13 -4.86 7.36
CA THR A 103 -15.77 -3.66 7.89
C THR A 103 -17.29 -3.69 7.72
N ILE A 104 -17.80 -4.08 6.54
CA ILE A 104 -19.23 -4.24 6.28
C ILE A 104 -19.84 -5.28 7.26
N TYR A 105 -19.14 -6.39 7.48
CA TYR A 105 -19.58 -7.42 8.44
C TYR A 105 -19.63 -6.86 9.87
N ILE A 106 -18.62 -6.11 10.31
CA ILE A 106 -18.60 -5.48 11.64
C ILE A 106 -19.76 -4.50 11.81
N LEU A 107 -20.03 -3.66 10.81
CA LEU A 107 -21.15 -2.72 10.83
C LEU A 107 -22.50 -3.43 10.85
N TYR A 108 -22.66 -4.51 10.10
CA TYR A 108 -23.86 -5.33 10.11
C TYR A 108 -24.07 -5.99 11.49
N GLU A 109 -23.00 -6.54 12.08
CA GLU A 109 -23.06 -7.15 13.41
C GLU A 109 -23.34 -6.09 14.49
N ALA A 110 -22.74 -4.90 14.37
CA ALA A 110 -23.06 -3.78 15.26
C ALA A 110 -24.55 -3.41 15.18
N TYR A 111 -25.11 -3.29 13.96
CA TYR A 111 -26.54 -3.03 13.77
C TYR A 111 -27.41 -4.09 14.44
N LYS A 112 -27.11 -5.39 14.29
CA LYS A 112 -27.83 -6.47 14.97
C LYS A 112 -27.79 -6.33 16.49
N ARG A 113 -26.65 -5.97 17.05
CA ARG A 113 -26.44 -5.77 18.49
C ARG A 113 -27.18 -4.52 19.02
N PHE A 114 -27.46 -3.52 18.19
CA PHE A 114 -28.35 -2.43 18.54
C PHE A 114 -29.78 -2.90 18.72
N LEU A 115 -30.24 -3.85 17.90
CA LEU A 115 -31.61 -4.40 18.01
C LEU A 115 -31.76 -5.43 19.13
N SER A 116 -30.70 -6.21 19.38
CA SER A 116 -30.70 -7.28 20.39
C SER A 116 -29.32 -7.30 21.07
N PRO A 117 -29.09 -6.44 22.08
CA PRO A 117 -27.81 -6.35 22.77
C PRO A 117 -27.45 -7.68 23.44
N PRO A 118 -26.28 -8.24 23.15
CA PRO A 118 -25.77 -9.46 23.81
C PRO A 118 -25.27 -9.13 25.22
N GLU A 119 -25.10 -10.15 26.02
CA GLU A 119 -24.34 -10.05 27.25
C GLU A 119 -22.85 -9.96 26.90
N ILE A 120 -22.15 -8.98 27.50
CA ILE A 120 -20.72 -8.75 27.28
C ILE A 120 -20.01 -8.85 28.62
N LEU A 121 -18.94 -9.66 28.66
CA LEU A 121 -18.13 -9.84 29.87
C LEU A 121 -17.14 -8.65 29.98
N GLY A 122 -17.58 -7.54 30.58
CA GLY A 122 -16.79 -6.30 30.67
C GLY A 122 -15.45 -6.47 31.36
N THR A 123 -15.36 -7.23 32.46
CA THR A 123 -14.09 -7.43 33.20
C THR A 123 -13.04 -8.18 32.39
N PRO A 124 -13.32 -9.36 31.77
CA PRO A 124 -12.35 -10.00 30.87
C PRO A 124 -12.02 -9.17 29.63
N MET A 125 -13.02 -8.47 29.05
CA MET A 125 -12.80 -7.53 27.95
C MET A 125 -11.77 -6.44 28.32
N LEU A 126 -11.94 -5.81 29.49
CA LEU A 126 -11.00 -4.83 30.03
C LEU A 126 -9.60 -5.41 30.20
N ALA A 127 -9.48 -6.63 30.73
CA ALA A 127 -8.20 -7.28 30.92
C ALA A 127 -7.44 -7.51 29.59
N VAL A 128 -8.14 -8.00 28.56
CA VAL A 128 -7.54 -8.19 27.22
C VAL A 128 -7.09 -6.86 26.63
N ALA A 129 -7.95 -5.82 26.67
CA ALA A 129 -7.63 -4.52 26.13
C ALA A 129 -6.49 -3.80 26.90
N ALA A 130 -6.42 -3.99 28.22
CA ALA A 130 -5.31 -3.45 29.02
C ALA A 130 -3.96 -4.12 28.69
N VAL A 131 -3.95 -5.41 28.43
CA VAL A 131 -2.77 -6.13 27.90
C VAL A 131 -2.36 -5.55 26.56
N GLY A 132 -3.34 -5.29 25.67
CA GLY A 132 -3.08 -4.66 24.38
C GLY A 132 -2.45 -3.29 24.48
N LEU A 133 -3.00 -2.44 25.35
CA LEU A 133 -2.42 -1.13 25.58
C LEU A 133 -0.95 -1.24 26.02
N ILE A 134 -0.63 -2.19 26.91
CA ILE A 134 0.75 -2.42 27.37
C ILE A 134 1.63 -2.90 26.21
N VAL A 135 1.14 -3.87 25.40
CA VAL A 135 1.88 -4.39 24.24
C VAL A 135 2.16 -3.24 23.25
N ASN A 136 1.17 -2.41 22.96
CA ASN A 136 1.31 -1.28 22.03
C ASN A 136 2.29 -0.23 22.58
N LEU A 137 2.23 0.11 23.87
CA LEU A 137 3.19 1.02 24.51
C LEU A 137 4.63 0.47 24.48
N VAL A 138 4.83 -0.83 24.72
CA VAL A 138 6.14 -1.49 24.62
C VAL A 138 6.63 -1.46 23.18
N SER A 139 5.78 -1.79 22.21
CA SER A 139 6.11 -1.78 20.78
C SER A 139 6.49 -0.37 20.30
N MET A 140 5.73 0.66 20.69
CA MET A 140 6.06 2.07 20.40
C MET A 140 7.42 2.46 20.95
N LYS A 141 7.73 2.08 22.20
CA LYS A 141 9.02 2.34 22.82
C LYS A 141 10.16 1.64 22.08
N LEU A 142 9.97 0.41 21.64
CA LEU A 142 10.96 -0.34 20.85
C LEU A 142 11.24 0.31 19.49
N LEU A 143 10.20 0.86 18.85
CA LEU A 143 10.30 1.47 17.52
C LEU A 143 10.76 2.94 17.57
N SER A 144 10.56 3.65 18.66
CA SER A 144 10.76 5.11 18.77
C SER A 144 12.18 5.55 18.37
N ALA A 145 13.22 4.78 18.69
CA ALA A 145 14.61 5.14 18.38
C ALA A 145 14.92 5.13 16.86
N GLY A 146 14.13 4.42 16.05
CA GLY A 146 14.36 4.28 14.62
C GLY A 146 13.46 5.15 13.73
N THR A 147 12.51 5.89 14.31
CA THR A 147 11.50 6.67 13.55
C THR A 147 12.10 7.79 12.72
N SER A 148 13.20 8.41 13.18
CA SER A 148 13.92 9.46 12.44
C SER A 148 14.92 8.92 11.42
N GLU A 149 15.27 7.62 11.48
CA GLU A 149 16.29 7.03 10.64
C GLU A 149 15.73 6.16 9.51
N SER A 150 14.50 5.66 9.62
CA SER A 150 13.89 4.73 8.66
C SER A 150 12.39 4.96 8.51
N LEU A 151 11.95 5.20 7.27
CA LEU A 151 10.53 5.33 6.93
C LEU A 151 9.73 4.06 7.25
N ASN A 152 10.34 2.87 7.13
CA ASN A 152 9.69 1.62 7.50
C ASN A 152 9.43 1.53 9.01
N VAL A 153 10.39 1.98 9.83
CA VAL A 153 10.20 2.03 11.30
C VAL A 153 9.18 3.08 11.67
N GLN A 154 9.18 4.22 10.99
CA GLN A 154 8.18 5.27 11.17
C GLN A 154 6.77 4.77 10.82
N GLY A 155 6.62 4.05 9.70
CA GLY A 155 5.35 3.42 9.31
C GLY A 155 4.84 2.46 10.38
N ALA A 156 5.68 1.52 10.84
CA ALA A 156 5.34 0.58 11.90
C ALA A 156 4.99 1.28 13.23
N TYR A 157 5.65 2.39 13.55
CA TYR A 157 5.32 3.19 14.74
C TYR A 157 3.91 3.78 14.66
N PHE A 158 3.53 4.36 13.51
CA PHE A 158 2.18 4.90 13.32
C PHE A 158 1.10 3.83 13.28
N GLU A 159 1.41 2.62 12.79
CA GLU A 159 0.52 1.47 12.86
C GLU A 159 0.20 1.13 14.33
N VAL A 160 1.25 0.90 15.14
CA VAL A 160 1.10 0.60 16.58
C VAL A 160 0.42 1.75 17.34
N LEU A 161 0.59 3.00 16.92
CA LEU A 161 -0.15 4.14 17.48
C LEU A 161 -1.65 4.04 17.18
N SER A 162 -2.04 3.61 15.98
CA SER A 162 -3.44 3.38 15.62
C SER A 162 -4.05 2.24 16.44
N ASP A 163 -3.33 1.12 16.61
CA ASP A 163 -3.74 0.00 17.46
C ASP A 163 -3.89 0.42 18.93
N MET A 164 -3.03 1.31 19.42
CA MET A 164 -3.15 1.88 20.76
C MET A 164 -4.46 2.67 20.92
N LEU A 165 -4.84 3.46 19.91
CA LEU A 165 -6.12 4.20 19.94
C LEU A 165 -7.31 3.26 19.92
N GLY A 166 -7.25 2.16 19.16
CA GLY A 166 -8.23 1.07 19.17
C GLY A 166 -8.38 0.48 20.57
N SER A 167 -7.27 0.06 21.18
CA SER A 167 -7.25 -0.49 22.55
C SER A 167 -7.82 0.47 23.59
N LEU A 168 -7.54 1.79 23.48
CA LEU A 168 -8.15 2.80 24.35
C LEU A 168 -9.65 2.89 24.16
N GLY A 169 -10.15 2.78 22.94
CA GLY A 169 -11.58 2.70 22.64
C GLY A 169 -12.25 1.48 23.29
N VAL A 170 -11.61 0.31 23.16
CA VAL A 170 -12.09 -0.94 23.78
C VAL A 170 -12.11 -0.83 25.31
N ILE A 171 -11.06 -0.26 25.93
CA ILE A 171 -11.01 0.00 27.38
C ILE A 171 -12.18 0.92 27.80
N ALA A 172 -12.41 2.00 27.05
CA ALA A 172 -13.52 2.90 27.36
C ALA A 172 -14.88 2.20 27.30
N ALA A 173 -15.11 1.36 26.27
CA ALA A 173 -16.35 0.55 26.17
C ALA A 173 -16.47 -0.41 27.37
N ALA A 174 -15.40 -1.12 27.73
CA ALA A 174 -15.40 -2.07 28.86
C ALA A 174 -15.73 -1.36 30.18
N LEU A 175 -15.12 -0.19 30.44
CA LEU A 175 -15.40 0.59 31.64
C LEU A 175 -16.84 1.08 31.67
N ILE A 176 -17.39 1.59 30.56
CA ILE A 176 -18.77 2.01 30.47
C ILE A 176 -19.70 0.83 30.80
N ILE A 177 -19.46 -0.34 30.21
CA ILE A 177 -20.27 -1.56 30.46
C ILE A 177 -20.21 -1.95 31.94
N MET A 178 -18.99 -1.96 32.54
CA MET A 178 -18.79 -2.38 33.93
C MET A 178 -19.47 -1.44 34.92
N PHE A 179 -19.44 -0.11 34.71
CA PHE A 179 -19.97 0.86 35.66
C PHE A 179 -21.44 1.19 35.43
N THR A 180 -21.94 1.08 34.19
CA THR A 180 -23.30 1.50 33.83
C THR A 180 -24.21 0.36 33.38
N GLY A 181 -23.66 -0.81 33.04
CA GLY A 181 -24.39 -1.90 32.41
C GLY A 181 -24.82 -1.63 30.96
N TRP A 182 -24.35 -0.50 30.35
CA TRP A 182 -24.73 -0.10 29.00
C TRP A 182 -23.93 -0.85 27.93
N THR A 183 -24.42 -2.02 27.53
CA THR A 183 -23.70 -2.92 26.59
C THR A 183 -23.61 -2.38 25.16
N LEU A 184 -24.40 -1.37 24.78
CA LEU A 184 -24.32 -0.73 23.46
C LEU A 184 -23.00 0.05 23.25
N ALA A 185 -22.23 0.35 24.31
CA ALA A 185 -20.92 0.95 24.19
C ALA A 185 -19.97 0.11 23.30
N ASP A 186 -20.02 -1.22 23.40
CA ASP A 186 -19.19 -2.13 22.60
C ASP A 186 -19.47 -2.05 21.09
N PRO A 187 -20.71 -2.26 20.59
CA PRO A 187 -20.96 -2.15 19.16
C PRO A 187 -20.77 -0.73 18.60
N ILE A 188 -20.92 0.33 19.42
CA ILE A 188 -20.61 1.70 19.00
C ILE A 188 -19.12 1.85 18.76
N ILE A 189 -18.28 1.41 19.69
CA ILE A 189 -16.83 1.47 19.55
C ILE A 189 -16.37 0.55 18.43
N GLY A 190 -16.87 -0.68 18.32
CA GLY A 190 -16.56 -1.60 17.23
C GLY A 190 -16.90 -1.03 15.84
N ALA A 191 -18.09 -0.42 15.70
CA ALA A 191 -18.47 0.30 14.48
C ALA A 191 -17.57 1.51 14.22
N GLY A 192 -17.19 2.24 15.26
CA GLY A 192 -16.27 3.38 15.18
C GLY A 192 -14.90 2.97 14.66
N ILE A 193 -14.33 1.89 15.19
CA ILE A 193 -13.06 1.30 14.71
C ILE A 193 -13.19 0.89 13.24
N GLY A 194 -14.27 0.15 12.88
CA GLY A 194 -14.51 -0.24 11.49
C GLY A 194 -14.60 0.96 10.54
N LEU A 195 -15.36 2.00 10.90
CA LEU A 195 -15.51 3.21 10.07
C LEU A 195 -14.22 4.03 9.97
N PHE A 196 -13.38 4.03 11.01
CA PHE A 196 -12.10 4.73 11.00
C PHE A 196 -11.15 4.18 9.93
N ILE A 197 -11.25 2.89 9.62
CA ILE A 197 -10.39 2.20 8.65
C ILE A 197 -10.83 2.48 7.19
N VAL A 198 -12.13 2.73 6.95
CA VAL A 198 -12.70 2.86 5.59
C VAL A 198 -11.97 3.87 4.70
N PRO A 199 -11.67 5.11 5.12
CA PRO A 199 -11.04 6.09 4.23
C PRO A 199 -9.67 5.65 3.71
N ARG A 200 -8.83 5.05 4.58
CA ARG A 200 -7.51 4.52 4.21
C ARG A 200 -7.66 3.37 3.21
N THR A 201 -8.55 2.43 3.52
CA THR A 201 -8.78 1.26 2.68
C THR A 201 -9.36 1.64 1.32
N TRP A 202 -10.30 2.59 1.29
CA TRP A 202 -10.87 3.10 0.05
C TRP A 202 -9.80 3.76 -0.84
N LYS A 203 -8.88 4.52 -0.24
CA LYS A 203 -7.77 5.11 -0.97
C LYS A 203 -6.87 4.03 -1.59
N LEU A 204 -6.51 2.99 -0.82
CA LEU A 204 -5.70 1.87 -1.31
C LEU A 204 -6.41 1.10 -2.44
N LEU A 205 -7.71 0.85 -2.28
CA LEU A 205 -8.53 0.21 -3.32
C LEU A 205 -8.50 1.02 -4.62
N ASN A 206 -8.79 2.32 -4.54
CA ASN A 206 -8.79 3.19 -5.70
C ASN A 206 -7.42 3.28 -6.38
N GLN A 207 -6.33 3.32 -5.61
CA GLN A 207 -4.96 3.30 -6.15
C GLN A 207 -4.67 1.99 -6.88
N ALA A 208 -5.01 0.84 -6.29
CA ALA A 208 -4.81 -0.45 -6.94
C ALA A 208 -5.62 -0.58 -8.23
N VAL A 209 -6.89 -0.16 -8.21
CA VAL A 209 -7.76 -0.13 -9.40
C VAL A 209 -7.19 0.81 -10.46
N HIS A 210 -6.76 2.03 -10.08
CA HIS A 210 -6.16 3.00 -11.00
C HIS A 210 -4.94 2.43 -11.72
N ILE A 211 -4.03 1.76 -11.00
CA ILE A 211 -2.85 1.10 -11.59
C ILE A 211 -3.28 -0.05 -12.53
N LEU A 212 -4.26 -0.86 -12.16
CA LEU A 212 -4.76 -1.96 -13.00
C LEU A 212 -5.46 -1.46 -14.27
N MET A 213 -6.10 -0.28 -14.19
CA MET A 213 -6.72 0.42 -15.32
C MET A 213 -5.71 1.22 -16.14
N GLU A 214 -4.40 1.05 -15.89
CA GLU A 214 -3.32 1.71 -16.63
C GLU A 214 -3.40 3.24 -16.57
N GLY A 215 -3.91 3.76 -15.44
CA GLY A 215 -3.99 5.20 -15.19
C GLY A 215 -2.61 5.85 -15.05
N VAL A 216 -2.54 7.14 -15.39
CA VAL A 216 -1.31 7.93 -15.28
C VAL A 216 -0.85 7.98 -13.82
N PRO A 217 0.44 7.68 -13.51
CA PRO A 217 0.96 7.78 -12.15
C PRO A 217 0.74 9.18 -11.56
N ALA A 218 0.37 9.25 -10.28
CA ALA A 218 0.02 10.52 -9.62
C ALA A 218 1.18 11.54 -9.58
N GLU A 219 2.41 11.06 -9.68
CA GLU A 219 3.63 11.85 -9.69
C GLU A 219 3.95 12.43 -11.07
N ILE A 220 3.28 11.97 -12.12
CA ILE A 220 3.54 12.38 -13.51
C ILE A 220 2.51 13.43 -13.96
N ASP A 221 3.00 14.63 -14.24
CA ASP A 221 2.25 15.67 -14.95
C ASP A 221 2.36 15.41 -16.46
N LEU A 222 1.33 14.75 -17.04
CA LEU A 222 1.33 14.35 -18.45
C LEU A 222 1.45 15.55 -19.41
N PRO A 223 0.77 16.70 -19.22
CA PRO A 223 0.99 17.90 -20.00
C PRO A 223 2.43 18.42 -19.98
N LEU A 224 3.07 18.39 -18.80
CA LEU A 224 4.46 18.81 -18.66
C LEU A 224 5.42 17.86 -19.37
N LEU A 225 5.15 16.55 -19.30
CA LEU A 225 5.91 15.51 -19.98
C LEU A 225 5.78 15.66 -21.51
N GLU A 226 4.57 15.80 -22.02
CA GLU A 226 4.31 16.03 -23.45
C GLU A 226 5.06 17.28 -23.95
N LYS A 227 4.99 18.38 -23.19
CA LYS A 227 5.71 19.62 -23.51
C LYS A 227 7.22 19.37 -23.59
N ALA A 228 7.79 18.66 -22.61
CA ALA A 228 9.22 18.36 -22.59
C ALA A 228 9.69 17.52 -23.80
N LEU A 229 8.84 16.59 -24.29
CA LEU A 229 9.10 15.83 -25.49
C LEU A 229 8.99 16.71 -26.76
N ARG A 230 8.01 17.62 -26.84
CA ARG A 230 7.84 18.57 -27.97
C ARG A 230 8.98 19.58 -28.08
N GLU A 231 9.64 19.92 -26.97
CA GLU A 231 10.78 20.85 -26.95
C GLU A 231 12.11 20.21 -27.44
N ILE A 232 12.11 18.91 -27.73
CA ILE A 232 13.30 18.23 -28.27
C ILE A 232 13.55 18.68 -29.71
N PRO A 233 14.76 19.16 -30.04
CA PRO A 233 15.09 19.58 -31.40
C PRO A 233 14.84 18.46 -32.42
N GLY A 234 14.06 18.76 -33.45
CA GLY A 234 13.67 17.83 -34.51
C GLY A 234 12.28 17.19 -34.32
N VAL A 235 11.67 17.30 -33.13
CA VAL A 235 10.28 16.87 -32.88
C VAL A 235 9.32 17.97 -33.34
N THR A 236 8.34 17.60 -34.17
CA THR A 236 7.28 18.50 -34.68
C THR A 236 5.95 18.27 -33.99
N ALA A 237 5.66 17.03 -33.59
CA ALA A 237 4.47 16.67 -32.83
C ALA A 237 4.72 15.46 -31.91
N VAL A 238 3.86 15.34 -30.89
CA VAL A 238 3.78 14.18 -29.99
C VAL A 238 2.31 13.78 -29.92
N HIS A 239 2.02 12.50 -30.06
CA HIS A 239 0.66 11.95 -29.94
C HIS A 239 0.67 10.50 -29.46
N ASP A 240 -0.50 9.96 -29.17
CA ASP A 240 -0.71 8.60 -28.65
C ASP A 240 0.19 8.29 -27.46
N LEU A 241 0.22 9.23 -26.51
CA LEU A 241 1.10 9.21 -25.36
C LEU A 241 0.40 8.57 -24.17
N HIS A 242 0.89 7.41 -23.77
CA HIS A 242 0.38 6.65 -22.63
C HIS A 242 1.46 6.46 -21.58
N VAL A 243 1.10 6.65 -20.33
CA VAL A 243 1.99 6.44 -19.17
C VAL A 243 1.22 5.66 -18.11
N TRP A 244 1.80 4.58 -17.62
CA TRP A 244 1.18 3.75 -16.59
C TRP A 244 2.21 3.12 -15.66
N THR A 245 1.77 2.73 -14.47
CA THR A 245 2.57 1.96 -13.52
C THR A 245 2.43 0.46 -13.77
N ILE A 246 3.54 -0.27 -13.86
CA ILE A 246 3.57 -1.74 -13.93
C ILE A 246 3.50 -2.32 -12.51
N THR A 247 4.36 -1.84 -11.61
CA THR A 247 4.44 -2.17 -10.18
C THR A 247 5.08 -1.00 -9.44
N SER A 248 5.08 -1.01 -8.11
CA SER A 248 5.63 0.08 -7.29
C SER A 248 7.04 0.48 -7.72
N GLY A 249 7.19 1.75 -8.11
CA GLY A 249 8.47 2.31 -8.56
C GLY A 249 8.91 1.90 -9.97
N THR A 250 8.02 1.32 -10.79
CA THR A 250 8.30 0.96 -12.18
C THR A 250 7.17 1.47 -13.08
N ASP A 251 7.42 2.59 -13.73
CA ASP A 251 6.52 3.19 -14.69
C ASP A 251 6.95 2.87 -16.12
N SER A 252 5.99 2.83 -17.02
CA SER A 252 6.19 2.57 -18.44
C SER A 252 5.54 3.68 -19.27
N LEU A 253 6.12 3.93 -20.44
CA LEU A 253 5.61 4.92 -21.37
C LEU A 253 5.64 4.38 -22.80
N THR A 254 4.56 4.62 -23.52
CA THR A 254 4.54 4.52 -24.99
C THR A 254 4.09 5.85 -25.58
N GLY A 255 4.52 6.12 -26.80
CA GLY A 255 4.09 7.32 -27.52
C GLY A 255 4.73 7.45 -28.88
N HIS A 256 4.20 8.38 -29.68
CA HIS A 256 4.68 8.65 -31.03
C HIS A 256 5.33 10.04 -31.08
N LEU A 257 6.50 10.09 -31.69
CA LEU A 257 7.27 11.33 -31.93
C LEU A 257 7.34 11.58 -33.43
N VAL A 258 6.67 12.61 -33.89
CA VAL A 258 6.76 13.06 -35.30
C VAL A 258 8.01 13.90 -35.45
N VAL A 259 8.86 13.59 -36.44
CA VAL A 259 10.10 14.29 -36.72
C VAL A 259 10.07 14.97 -38.09
N SER A 260 10.80 16.07 -38.20
CA SER A 260 10.93 16.82 -39.45
C SER A 260 11.79 16.11 -40.50
N ASP A 261 12.77 15.28 -40.07
CA ASP A 261 13.61 14.45 -40.94
C ASP A 261 13.90 13.12 -40.24
N MET A 262 13.56 12.01 -40.87
CA MET A 262 13.80 10.65 -40.34
C MET A 262 15.28 10.33 -40.15
N LYS A 263 16.21 11.10 -40.75
CA LYS A 263 17.63 10.95 -40.50
C LYS A 263 18.01 11.28 -39.06
N ASP A 264 17.23 12.11 -38.40
CA ASP A 264 17.43 12.52 -37.01
C ASP A 264 16.77 11.59 -35.99
N ALA A 265 15.99 10.59 -36.44
CA ALA A 265 15.21 9.70 -35.59
C ALA A 265 16.01 9.08 -34.44
N ALA A 266 17.23 8.57 -34.70
CA ALA A 266 18.07 7.97 -33.66
C ALA A 266 18.55 9.00 -32.62
N ALA A 267 18.85 10.23 -33.05
CA ALA A 267 19.28 11.29 -32.15
C ALA A 267 18.12 11.82 -31.30
N VAL A 268 16.94 11.98 -31.90
CA VAL A 268 15.69 12.35 -31.19
C VAL A 268 15.34 11.29 -30.16
N LEU A 269 15.32 10.01 -30.53
CA LEU A 269 15.01 8.91 -29.60
C LEU A 269 15.96 8.88 -28.40
N LYS A 270 17.26 9.07 -28.62
CA LYS A 270 18.26 9.12 -27.54
C LYS A 270 18.00 10.29 -26.59
N ARG A 271 17.67 11.48 -27.12
CA ARG A 271 17.35 12.66 -26.30
C ARG A 271 16.04 12.48 -25.53
N ALA A 272 15.01 11.92 -26.18
CA ALA A 272 13.73 11.64 -25.55
C ALA A 272 13.88 10.69 -24.37
N LYS A 273 14.62 9.58 -24.53
CA LYS A 273 14.91 8.64 -23.44
C LYS A 273 15.64 9.33 -22.28
N ALA A 274 16.65 10.15 -22.55
CA ALA A 274 17.36 10.88 -21.51
C ALA A 274 16.44 11.87 -20.75
N VAL A 275 15.56 12.58 -21.46
CA VAL A 275 14.57 13.50 -20.83
C VAL A 275 13.60 12.74 -19.93
N LEU A 276 13.10 11.59 -20.39
CA LEU A 276 12.15 10.76 -19.62
C LEU A 276 12.80 10.15 -18.38
N GLU A 277 14.02 9.64 -18.50
CA GLU A 277 14.79 9.07 -17.39
C GLU A 277 15.20 10.15 -16.37
N ASP A 278 15.78 11.25 -16.81
CA ASP A 278 16.37 12.27 -15.93
C ASP A 278 15.30 13.07 -15.20
N LYS A 279 14.24 13.54 -15.94
CA LYS A 279 13.23 14.46 -15.40
C LYS A 279 12.02 13.73 -14.79
N PHE A 280 11.59 12.62 -15.41
CA PHE A 280 10.35 11.94 -15.04
C PHE A 280 10.57 10.56 -14.39
N LYS A 281 11.81 10.07 -14.34
CA LYS A 281 12.18 8.77 -13.75
C LYS A 281 11.48 7.57 -14.40
N ILE A 282 11.21 7.67 -15.71
CA ILE A 282 10.59 6.61 -16.50
C ILE A 282 11.68 5.89 -17.28
N ASP A 283 12.00 4.66 -16.91
CA ASP A 283 13.08 3.86 -17.52
C ASP A 283 12.56 2.94 -18.63
N HIS A 284 11.30 2.47 -18.51
CA HIS A 284 10.70 1.55 -19.47
C HIS A 284 9.92 2.30 -20.54
N VAL A 285 10.62 2.67 -21.62
CA VAL A 285 10.11 3.57 -22.65
C VAL A 285 10.11 2.89 -24.01
N THR A 286 8.98 2.95 -24.72
CA THR A 286 8.84 2.58 -26.13
C THR A 286 8.29 3.76 -26.90
N LEU A 287 9.11 4.33 -27.79
CA LEU A 287 8.74 5.47 -28.63
C LEU A 287 8.81 5.05 -30.10
N GLN A 288 7.72 5.24 -30.81
CA GLN A 288 7.71 5.19 -32.25
C GLN A 288 8.15 6.58 -32.78
N VAL A 289 9.14 6.59 -33.65
CA VAL A 289 9.56 7.82 -34.35
C VAL A 289 9.08 7.74 -35.77
N GLU A 290 8.37 8.75 -36.25
CA GLU A 290 7.69 8.77 -37.51
C GLU A 290 7.77 10.13 -38.21
N ASP A 291 7.49 10.17 -39.48
CA ASP A 291 7.28 11.40 -40.22
C ASP A 291 5.76 11.71 -40.39
N GLU A 292 5.46 12.85 -41.00
CA GLU A 292 4.08 13.28 -41.20
C GLU A 292 3.29 12.36 -42.16
N GLU A 293 3.99 11.63 -43.07
CA GLU A 293 3.36 10.68 -43.99
C GLU A 293 2.86 9.44 -43.23
N ILE A 294 3.69 8.88 -42.35
CA ILE A 294 3.31 7.75 -41.48
C ILE A 294 2.18 8.16 -40.55
N ARG A 295 2.29 9.31 -39.88
CA ARG A 295 1.26 9.86 -39.00
C ARG A 295 -0.09 10.01 -39.70
N ALA A 296 -0.10 10.54 -40.92
CA ALA A 296 -1.34 10.73 -41.69
C ALA A 296 -1.99 9.40 -42.12
N ALA A 297 -1.22 8.32 -42.18
CA ALA A 297 -1.71 6.97 -42.51
C ALA A 297 -2.28 6.21 -41.30
N GLU A 298 -2.04 6.69 -40.09
CA GLU A 298 -2.55 6.05 -38.88
C GLU A 298 -4.07 6.22 -38.74
N PRO A 299 -4.81 5.15 -38.35
CA PRO A 299 -6.21 5.30 -38.01
C PRO A 299 -6.34 6.19 -36.77
N VAL A 300 -7.25 7.17 -36.81
CA VAL A 300 -7.59 8.01 -35.65
C VAL A 300 -8.26 7.11 -34.61
N LEU A 301 -7.48 6.37 -33.85
CA LEU A 301 -7.95 5.69 -32.64
C LEU A 301 -8.12 6.76 -31.56
N ARG A 302 -9.36 7.12 -31.28
CA ARG A 302 -9.68 7.91 -30.07
C ARG A 302 -9.66 6.92 -28.88
N VAL A 303 -8.50 6.75 -28.29
CA VAL A 303 -8.40 6.08 -26.97
C VAL A 303 -8.41 7.15 -25.90
#